data_dfce1e0a1c1875048b65acb8b5fc0a9a
#
_entry.id   dfce1e0a1c1875048b65acb8b5fc0a9a
#
_cell.length_a   1.000
_cell.length_b   1.000
_cell.length_c   1.000
_cell.angle_alpha   90.00
_cell.angle_beta   90.00
_cell.angle_gamma   90.00
#
_symmetry.space_group_name_H-M   'P 1'
#
loop_
_entity.id
_entity.type
_entity.pdbx_description
1 polymer ?
#
loop_
_entity_poly.entity_id
_entity_poly.type
_entity_poly.pdbx_seq_one_letter_code
_entity_poly.pdbx_strand_id
1 'polypeptide(L)'
;MTISVGILERGELGKGANRALLKNIMISCSGFFFMAFLGFSVAFAPTIGNGIMGNPLYNFPFMGGFQSNSADIFTQVWWSMGPKYFDNLVTLPTYFFFETAFATVTLALVGVIFLRKMKLEAFFLYSIPYFILIWALPAAWIWNPQGWLYIMGVRDFAGGLVVHGAAGAACLAIVLRVWQE
;
A
#
# COMPACT_ATOMS: atom_id res chain seq x y z
N MET A 1 10.61 3.73 7.55
CA MET A 1 10.61 3.98 6.09
C MET A 1 9.95 5.30 5.75
N THR A 2 8.66 5.51 5.95
CA THR A 2 7.95 6.73 5.54
C THR A 2 8.51 8.03 6.13
N ILE A 3 8.83 8.04 7.43
CA ILE A 3 9.49 9.19 8.09
C ILE A 3 10.87 9.44 7.50
N SER A 4 11.64 8.39 7.20
CA SER A 4 12.98 8.51 6.61
C SER A 4 12.93 9.13 5.21
N VAL A 5 11.96 8.73 4.39
CA VAL A 5 11.71 9.36 3.09
C VAL A 5 11.38 10.83 3.26
N GLY A 6 10.47 11.18 4.17
CA GLY A 6 10.12 12.57 4.44
C GLY A 6 11.30 13.42 4.91
N ILE A 7 12.23 12.85 5.70
CA ILE A 7 13.46 13.55 6.12
C ILE A 7 14.42 13.76 4.96
N LEU A 8 14.59 12.75 4.10
CA LEU A 8 15.40 12.84 2.89
C LEU A 8 14.90 13.97 1.99
N GLU A 9 13.60 13.97 1.72
CA GLU A 9 12.93 15.00 0.93
C GLU A 9 13.08 16.39 1.53
N ARG A 10 13.04 16.49 2.85
CA ARG A 10 13.30 17.75 3.55
C ARG A 10 14.69 18.30 3.20
N GLY A 11 15.70 17.45 3.10
CA GLY A 11 17.05 17.86 2.70
C GLY A 11 17.13 18.43 1.29
N GLU A 12 16.37 17.88 0.37
CA GLU A 12 16.35 18.27 -1.04
C GLU A 12 15.47 19.50 -1.33
N LEU A 13 14.38 19.68 -0.60
CA LEU A 13 13.36 20.68 -0.91
C LEU A 13 13.66 22.11 -0.46
N GLY A 14 14.61 22.34 0.45
CA GLY A 14 14.98 23.68 0.94
C GLY A 14 13.83 24.39 1.69
N LYS A 15 13.51 25.63 1.32
CA LYS A 15 12.47 26.43 1.99
C LYS A 15 11.09 25.77 1.91
N GLY A 16 10.41 25.61 3.06
CA GLY A 16 9.09 24.98 3.17
C GLY A 16 9.12 23.47 3.42
N ALA A 17 10.28 22.87 3.49
CA ALA A 17 10.48 21.44 3.70
C ALA A 17 9.84 20.89 4.98
N ASN A 18 9.85 21.65 6.09
CA ASN A 18 9.20 21.23 7.34
C ASN A 18 7.69 21.02 7.17
N ARG A 19 7.04 21.88 6.39
CA ARG A 19 5.60 21.78 6.14
C ARG A 19 5.29 20.56 5.26
N ALA A 20 6.12 20.27 4.28
CA ALA A 20 6.01 19.09 3.45
C ALA A 20 6.21 17.81 4.26
N LEU A 21 7.22 17.78 5.14
CA LEU A 21 7.46 16.67 6.06
C LEU A 21 6.26 16.38 6.97
N LEU A 22 5.68 17.38 7.60
CA LEU A 22 4.50 17.22 8.45
C LEU A 22 3.31 16.67 7.66
N LYS A 23 3.05 17.20 6.47
CA LYS A 23 2.00 16.71 5.59
C LYS A 23 2.22 15.24 5.23
N ASN A 24 3.45 14.89 4.87
CA ASN A 24 3.81 13.52 4.53
C ASN A 24 3.59 12.55 5.69
N ILE A 25 3.97 12.90 6.91
CA ILE A 25 3.72 12.10 8.11
C ILE A 25 2.22 11.92 8.34
N MET A 26 1.44 12.99 8.26
CA MET A 26 -0.02 12.91 8.46
C MET A 26 -0.70 11.99 7.46
N ILE A 27 -0.29 12.06 6.19
CA ILE A 27 -0.85 11.21 5.13
C ILE A 27 -0.43 9.76 5.30
N SER A 28 0.78 9.53 5.72
CA SER A 28 1.26 8.18 6.03
C SER A 28 0.47 7.52 7.15
N CYS A 29 0.11 8.30 8.18
CA CYS A 29 -0.79 7.82 9.22
C CYS A 29 -2.17 7.45 8.67
N SER A 30 -2.72 8.22 7.71
CA SER A 30 -4.00 7.89 7.09
C SER A 30 -3.94 6.58 6.31
N GLY A 31 -2.79 6.27 5.70
CA GLY A 31 -2.58 5.00 4.99
C GLY A 31 -2.79 3.77 5.87
N PHE A 32 -2.40 3.84 7.12
CA PHE A 32 -2.66 2.76 8.08
C PHE A 32 -4.15 2.46 8.21
N PHE A 33 -4.98 3.50 8.34
CA PHE A 33 -6.44 3.32 8.44
C PHE A 33 -7.04 2.74 7.17
N PHE A 34 -6.62 3.20 5.99
CA PHE A 34 -7.12 2.67 4.72
C PHE A 34 -6.69 1.22 4.50
N MET A 35 -5.47 0.87 4.86
CA MET A 35 -5.00 -0.51 4.81
C MET A 35 -5.77 -1.40 5.79
N ALA A 36 -5.99 -0.96 7.03
CA ALA A 36 -6.74 -1.71 8.03
C ALA A 36 -8.20 -1.89 7.61
N PHE A 37 -8.82 -0.87 7.05
CA PHE A 37 -10.25 -0.88 6.73
C PHE A 37 -10.56 -1.68 5.46
N LEU A 38 -9.80 -1.49 4.38
CA LEU A 38 -10.14 -2.09 3.08
C LEU A 38 -8.91 -2.53 2.27
N GLY A 39 -7.84 -1.74 2.24
CA GLY A 39 -6.73 -1.93 1.32
C GLY A 39 -6.05 -3.28 1.47
N PHE A 40 -5.87 -3.75 2.69
CA PHE A 40 -5.25 -5.05 2.93
C PHE A 40 -6.11 -6.21 2.41
N SER A 41 -7.43 -6.16 2.59
CA SER A 41 -8.34 -7.18 2.06
C SER A 41 -8.35 -7.17 0.53
N VAL A 42 -8.39 -5.98 -0.09
CA VAL A 42 -8.32 -5.86 -1.56
C VAL A 42 -7.02 -6.42 -2.12
N ALA A 43 -5.89 -6.22 -1.43
CA ALA A 43 -4.60 -6.72 -1.89
C ALA A 43 -4.39 -8.21 -1.60
N PHE A 44 -4.70 -8.68 -0.39
CA PHE A 44 -4.20 -9.95 0.14
C PHE A 44 -5.26 -10.95 0.58
N ALA A 45 -6.56 -10.65 0.49
CA ALA A 45 -7.60 -11.66 0.70
C ALA A 45 -7.66 -12.68 -0.46
N PRO A 46 -8.33 -13.82 -0.27
CA PRO A 46 -8.65 -14.71 -1.39
C PRO A 46 -9.30 -13.95 -2.53
N THR A 47 -8.81 -14.17 -3.76
CA THR A 47 -9.19 -13.33 -4.89
C THR A 47 -10.59 -13.61 -5.41
N ILE A 48 -11.22 -12.58 -5.92
CA ILE A 48 -12.43 -12.62 -6.75
C ILE A 48 -12.09 -12.15 -8.17
N GLY A 49 -12.95 -12.50 -9.14
CA GLY A 49 -12.77 -12.06 -10.52
C GLY A 49 -11.51 -12.63 -11.18
N ASN A 50 -11.19 -13.92 -10.94
CA ASN A 50 -10.03 -14.59 -11.54
C ASN A 50 -8.69 -13.91 -11.26
N GLY A 51 -8.49 -13.49 -10.04
CA GLY A 51 -7.22 -12.89 -9.60
C GLY A 51 -7.11 -11.38 -9.83
N ILE A 52 -8.23 -10.70 -10.09
CA ILE A 52 -8.24 -9.24 -10.30
C ILE A 52 -8.07 -8.49 -8.98
N MET A 53 -8.75 -8.93 -7.92
CA MET A 53 -8.63 -8.31 -6.60
C MET A 53 -8.96 -9.31 -5.49
N GLY A 54 -8.43 -9.10 -4.30
CA GLY A 54 -8.88 -9.81 -3.11
C GLY A 54 -10.31 -9.43 -2.74
N ASN A 55 -11.02 -10.33 -2.07
CA ASN A 55 -12.38 -10.07 -1.63
C ASN A 55 -12.40 -8.96 -0.56
N PRO A 56 -12.94 -7.77 -0.85
CA PRO A 56 -12.91 -6.64 0.08
C PRO A 56 -13.74 -6.89 1.35
N LEU A 57 -14.69 -7.81 1.29
CA LEU A 57 -15.53 -8.18 2.42
C LEU A 57 -14.99 -9.36 3.21
N TYR A 58 -13.83 -9.92 2.80
CA TYR A 58 -13.20 -11.01 3.52
C TYR A 58 -12.77 -10.52 4.89
N ASN A 59 -13.51 -11.01 5.90
CA ASN A 59 -13.28 -10.65 7.29
C ASN A 59 -13.35 -9.14 7.60
N PHE A 60 -14.21 -8.43 6.86
CA PHE A 60 -14.55 -7.03 7.13
C PHE A 60 -15.23 -6.88 8.54
N PRO A 61 -15.00 -5.78 9.29
CA PRO A 61 -14.32 -4.55 8.84
C PRO A 61 -12.82 -4.50 9.10
N PHE A 62 -12.25 -5.30 9.93
CA PHE A 62 -10.85 -5.18 10.30
C PHE A 62 -10.13 -6.50 10.06
N MET A 63 -9.52 -6.63 8.90
CA MET A 63 -8.57 -7.71 8.60
C MET A 63 -8.88 -9.00 9.37
N GLY A 64 -9.54 -9.90 8.81
CA GLY A 64 -10.11 -11.04 9.51
C GLY A 64 -9.22 -11.97 10.31
N GLY A 65 -7.95 -11.70 10.39
CA GLY A 65 -7.07 -12.35 11.35
C GLY A 65 -7.32 -11.94 12.80
N PHE A 66 -7.99 -10.81 13.03
CA PHE A 66 -8.36 -10.40 14.38
C PHE A 66 -9.69 -10.97 14.88
N GLN A 67 -10.43 -11.65 14.02
CA GLN A 67 -11.72 -12.26 14.38
C GLN A 67 -11.67 -13.78 14.59
N SER A 68 -10.53 -14.41 14.48
CA SER A 68 -10.44 -15.83 14.79
C SER A 68 -10.70 -16.05 16.28
N ASN A 69 -11.66 -16.91 16.54
CA ASN A 69 -12.04 -17.29 17.90
C ASN A 69 -10.81 -17.65 18.75
N SER A 70 -10.51 -16.79 19.65
CA SER A 70 -9.92 -16.99 21.00
C SER A 70 -8.54 -17.59 21.19
N ALA A 71 -7.86 -18.19 20.27
CA ALA A 71 -6.54 -18.78 20.56
C ALA A 71 -5.41 -18.28 19.67
N ASP A 72 -5.71 -17.77 18.49
CA ASP A 72 -4.70 -17.50 17.48
C ASP A 72 -4.59 -16.01 17.14
N ILE A 73 -4.09 -15.22 18.07
CA ILE A 73 -3.53 -13.88 17.79
C ILE A 73 -2.43 -13.98 16.71
N PHE A 74 -2.01 -15.19 16.39
CA PHE A 74 -0.95 -15.55 15.43
C PHE A 74 -1.47 -16.31 14.22
N THR A 75 -2.72 -16.10 13.80
CA THR A 75 -3.19 -16.71 12.55
C THR A 75 -2.28 -16.31 11.40
N GLN A 76 -1.83 -17.34 10.71
CA GLN A 76 -1.02 -17.20 9.52
C GLN A 76 -1.83 -16.60 8.38
N VAL A 77 -1.18 -15.92 7.48
CA VAL A 77 -1.83 -15.54 6.23
C VAL A 77 -2.39 -16.78 5.53
N TRP A 78 -3.58 -16.70 4.96
CA TRP A 78 -4.31 -17.85 4.43
C TRP A 78 -3.52 -18.71 3.43
N TRP A 79 -2.59 -18.13 2.68
CA TRP A 79 -1.73 -18.86 1.73
C TRP A 79 -0.54 -19.56 2.37
N SER A 80 -0.20 -19.28 3.60
CA SER A 80 0.88 -19.98 4.32
C SER A 80 0.42 -21.30 4.94
N MET A 81 -0.86 -21.60 4.90
CA MET A 81 -1.42 -22.84 5.41
C MET A 81 -1.22 -24.06 4.48
N GLY A 82 -0.61 -23.87 3.32
CA GLY A 82 -0.33 -24.95 2.35
C GLY A 82 1.13 -25.37 2.36
N PRO A 83 1.42 -26.70 2.21
CA PRO A 83 2.77 -27.26 2.29
C PRO A 83 3.71 -26.78 1.16
N LYS A 84 3.27 -25.89 0.28
CA LYS A 84 4.03 -25.45 -0.90
C LYS A 84 4.62 -24.05 -0.82
N TYR A 85 4.26 -23.24 0.18
CA TYR A 85 4.46 -21.81 -0.01
C TYR A 85 5.46 -21.11 0.91
N PHE A 86 5.84 -21.58 2.08
CA PHE A 86 6.94 -21.00 2.87
C PHE A 86 7.19 -21.77 4.16
N ASP A 87 8.43 -22.15 4.38
CA ASP A 87 8.92 -22.64 5.68
C ASP A 87 9.00 -21.54 6.76
N ASN A 88 8.72 -20.29 6.39
CA ASN A 88 8.72 -19.15 7.29
C ASN A 88 7.30 -18.73 7.61
N LEU A 89 6.85 -19.10 8.79
CA LEU A 89 5.56 -18.76 9.35
C LEU A 89 5.52 -17.28 9.76
N VAL A 90 5.04 -16.42 8.86
CA VAL A 90 4.78 -15.01 9.18
C VAL A 90 3.35 -14.87 9.67
N THR A 91 3.19 -14.29 10.85
CA THR A 91 1.84 -14.05 11.40
C THR A 91 1.13 -12.96 10.59
N LEU A 92 -0.20 -13.01 10.52
CA LEU A 92 -1.01 -12.04 9.80
C LEU A 92 -0.76 -10.60 10.27
N PRO A 93 -0.69 -10.29 11.58
CA PRO A 93 -0.35 -8.94 12.03
C PRO A 93 1.02 -8.47 11.54
N THR A 94 2.04 -9.32 11.58
CA THR A 94 3.38 -8.97 11.09
C THR A 94 3.34 -8.66 9.59
N TYR A 95 2.65 -9.47 8.81
CA TYR A 95 2.50 -9.26 7.38
C TYR A 95 1.72 -7.97 7.08
N PHE A 96 0.65 -7.71 7.84
CA PHE A 96 -0.12 -6.48 7.72
C PHE A 96 0.73 -5.22 7.97
N PHE A 97 1.51 -5.18 9.05
CA PHE A 97 2.38 -4.04 9.33
C PHE A 97 3.47 -3.88 8.27
N PHE A 98 4.02 -4.98 7.79
CA PHE A 98 5.01 -4.99 6.72
C PHE A 98 4.44 -4.38 5.44
N GLU A 99 3.32 -4.87 4.96
CA GLU A 99 2.67 -4.39 3.73
C GLU A 99 2.12 -2.97 3.87
N THR A 100 1.62 -2.61 5.04
CA THR A 100 1.20 -1.23 5.32
C THR A 100 2.39 -0.26 5.23
N ALA A 101 3.58 -0.66 5.65
CA ALA A 101 4.78 0.15 5.48
C ALA A 101 5.12 0.38 3.99
N PHE A 102 4.92 -0.61 3.13
CA PHE A 102 5.11 -0.46 1.68
C PHE A 102 4.04 0.42 1.03
N ALA A 103 2.77 0.26 1.42
CA ALA A 103 1.69 1.11 0.94
C ALA A 103 1.92 2.58 1.31
N THR A 104 2.26 2.84 2.56
CA THR A 104 2.50 4.21 3.06
C THR A 104 3.74 4.85 2.45
N VAL A 105 4.83 4.10 2.24
CA VAL A 105 6.03 4.64 1.59
C VAL A 105 5.77 4.94 0.12
N THR A 106 4.97 4.15 -0.57
CA THR A 106 4.60 4.39 -1.96
C THR A 106 3.88 5.74 -2.11
N LEU A 107 2.92 6.02 -1.23
CA LEU A 107 2.23 7.31 -1.23
C LEU A 107 3.16 8.46 -0.81
N ALA A 108 4.10 8.21 0.11
CA ALA A 108 5.08 9.20 0.50
C ALA A 108 5.95 9.63 -0.69
N LEU A 109 6.40 8.70 -1.52
CA LEU A 109 7.16 9.00 -2.75
C LEU A 109 6.37 9.91 -3.71
N VAL A 110 5.07 9.66 -3.87
CA VAL A 110 4.18 10.55 -4.65
C VAL A 110 4.06 11.91 -3.99
N GLY A 111 3.99 11.95 -2.66
CA GLY A 111 3.83 13.16 -1.86
C GLY A 111 4.95 14.19 -2.07
N VAL A 112 6.18 13.76 -2.34
CA VAL A 112 7.34 14.65 -2.59
C VAL A 112 7.02 15.74 -3.59
N ILE A 113 6.45 15.34 -4.70
CA ILE A 113 6.22 16.25 -5.84
C ILE A 113 5.09 17.23 -5.54
N PHE A 114 4.07 16.80 -4.80
CA PHE A 114 2.79 17.53 -4.70
C PHE A 114 2.59 18.31 -3.42
N LEU A 115 3.17 17.88 -2.30
CA LEU A 115 2.91 18.50 -0.99
C LEU A 115 3.33 19.96 -0.89
N ARG A 116 4.17 20.44 -1.80
CA ARG A 116 4.52 21.87 -1.92
C ARG A 116 3.43 22.70 -2.57
N LYS A 117 2.76 22.15 -3.60
CA LYS A 117 1.76 22.86 -4.42
C LYS A 117 0.34 22.53 -4.03
N MET A 118 0.07 21.33 -3.52
CA MET A 118 -1.26 20.84 -3.23
C MET A 118 -1.70 21.14 -1.79
N LYS A 119 -2.98 21.45 -1.59
CA LYS A 119 -3.57 21.55 -0.26
C LYS A 119 -3.62 20.19 0.40
N LEU A 120 -3.48 20.14 1.73
CA LEU A 120 -3.45 18.90 2.50
C LEU A 120 -4.75 18.08 2.30
N GLU A 121 -5.88 18.77 2.32
CA GLU A 121 -7.21 18.14 2.15
C GLU A 121 -7.35 17.47 0.78
N ALA A 122 -6.89 18.15 -0.28
CA ALA A 122 -6.90 17.59 -1.64
C ALA A 122 -6.02 16.35 -1.75
N PHE A 123 -4.84 16.35 -1.12
CA PHE A 123 -3.98 15.20 -1.13
C PHE A 123 -4.54 14.06 -0.27
N PHE A 124 -5.19 14.36 0.84
CA PHE A 124 -5.90 13.36 1.64
C PHE A 124 -7.01 12.68 0.83
N LEU A 125 -7.85 13.46 0.14
CA LEU A 125 -8.88 12.91 -0.76
C LEU A 125 -8.29 12.07 -1.89
N TYR A 126 -7.16 12.48 -2.44
CA TYR A 126 -6.43 11.71 -3.44
C TYR A 126 -5.88 10.38 -2.88
N SER A 127 -5.47 10.34 -1.61
CA SER A 127 -4.89 9.16 -1.00
C SER A 127 -5.87 7.97 -0.94
N ILE A 128 -7.16 8.22 -0.85
CA ILE A 128 -8.20 7.18 -0.77
C ILE A 128 -8.21 6.31 -2.06
N PRO A 129 -8.49 6.88 -3.25
CA PRO A 129 -8.45 6.09 -4.48
C PRO A 129 -7.03 5.59 -4.79
N TYR A 130 -6.00 6.30 -4.35
CA TYR A 130 -4.62 5.85 -4.52
C TYR A 130 -4.38 4.50 -3.84
N PHE A 131 -4.73 4.37 -2.56
CA PHE A 131 -4.55 3.11 -1.83
C PHE A 131 -5.38 1.97 -2.39
N ILE A 132 -6.59 2.24 -2.84
CA ILE A 132 -7.51 1.19 -3.31
C ILE A 132 -7.19 0.78 -4.76
N LEU A 133 -7.01 1.75 -5.65
CA LEU A 133 -6.91 1.49 -7.09
C LEU A 133 -5.46 1.40 -7.58
N ILE A 134 -4.59 2.29 -7.09
CA ILE A 134 -3.24 2.43 -7.65
C ILE A 134 -2.24 1.52 -6.92
N TRP A 135 -2.45 1.26 -5.61
CA TRP A 135 -1.56 0.40 -4.85
C TRP A 135 -2.14 -1.01 -4.62
N ALA A 136 -3.34 -1.12 -4.05
CA ALA A 136 -3.89 -2.42 -3.64
C ALA A 136 -4.20 -3.36 -4.82
N LEU A 137 -4.61 -2.84 -5.98
CA LEU A 137 -4.85 -3.67 -7.16
C LEU A 137 -3.55 -4.25 -7.74
N PRO A 138 -2.49 -3.49 -8.04
CA PRO A 138 -1.20 -4.07 -8.42
C PRO A 138 -0.64 -5.04 -7.39
N ALA A 139 -0.80 -4.77 -6.09
CA ALA A 139 -0.41 -5.70 -5.04
C ALA A 139 -1.20 -7.02 -5.12
N ALA A 140 -2.52 -6.94 -5.36
CA ALA A 140 -3.36 -8.12 -5.58
C ALA A 140 -2.95 -8.90 -6.82
N TRP A 141 -2.50 -8.24 -7.89
CA TRP A 141 -2.10 -8.91 -9.13
C TRP A 141 -0.76 -9.62 -9.03
N ILE A 142 0.20 -9.03 -8.31
CA ILE A 142 1.62 -9.40 -8.37
C ILE A 142 2.08 -10.10 -7.09
N TRP A 143 1.62 -9.67 -5.92
CA TRP A 143 2.06 -10.22 -4.63
C TRP A 143 1.08 -11.23 -4.02
N ASN A 144 -0.20 -11.18 -4.41
CA ASN A 144 -1.15 -12.20 -3.99
C ASN A 144 -0.92 -13.50 -4.79
N PRO A 145 -0.78 -14.67 -4.15
CA PRO A 145 -0.56 -15.95 -4.84
C PRO A 145 -1.67 -16.35 -5.82
N GLN A 146 -2.87 -15.81 -5.66
CA GLN A 146 -3.97 -15.99 -6.60
C GLN A 146 -4.09 -14.86 -7.62
N GLY A 147 -3.19 -13.87 -7.59
CA GLY A 147 -3.17 -12.76 -8.53
C GLY A 147 -2.89 -13.23 -9.96
N TRP A 148 -3.56 -12.64 -10.94
CA TRP A 148 -3.46 -13.07 -12.32
C TRP A 148 -2.03 -12.90 -12.90
N LEU A 149 -1.33 -11.82 -12.56
CA LEU A 149 0.08 -11.64 -12.97
C LEU A 149 1.02 -12.57 -12.22
N TYR A 150 0.75 -12.83 -10.93
CA TYR A 150 1.52 -13.80 -10.16
C TYR A 150 1.44 -15.20 -10.78
N ILE A 151 0.23 -15.64 -11.18
CA ILE A 151 0.00 -16.92 -11.85
C ILE A 151 0.69 -16.97 -13.21
N MET A 152 0.75 -15.86 -13.94
CA MET A 152 1.50 -15.74 -15.20
C MET A 152 3.03 -15.78 -15.01
N GLY A 153 3.52 -15.78 -13.78
CA GLY A 153 4.95 -15.88 -13.48
C GLY A 153 5.64 -14.54 -13.21
N VAL A 154 4.93 -13.43 -13.19
CA VAL A 154 5.52 -12.13 -12.80
C VAL A 154 5.97 -12.19 -11.35
N ARG A 155 7.17 -11.71 -11.08
CA ARG A 155 7.75 -11.63 -9.74
C ARG A 155 8.26 -10.22 -9.49
N ASP A 156 7.86 -9.64 -8.37
CA ASP A 156 8.31 -8.34 -7.89
C ASP A 156 8.86 -8.51 -6.47
N PHE A 157 10.18 -8.59 -6.35
CA PHE A 157 10.84 -8.90 -5.07
C PHE A 157 10.94 -7.71 -4.12
N ALA A 158 11.13 -6.52 -4.67
CA ALA A 158 11.46 -5.33 -3.91
C ALA A 158 10.50 -4.15 -4.17
N GLY A 159 9.34 -4.41 -4.75
CA GLY A 159 8.38 -3.37 -5.07
C GLY A 159 8.73 -2.55 -6.31
N GLY A 160 9.51 -3.10 -7.23
CA GLY A 160 9.84 -2.42 -8.49
C GLY A 160 8.61 -2.01 -9.29
N LEU A 161 7.58 -2.86 -9.29
CA LEU A 161 6.31 -2.59 -9.95
C LEU A 161 5.27 -2.00 -9.00
N VAL A 162 5.02 -2.66 -7.87
CA VAL A 162 3.93 -2.29 -6.94
C VAL A 162 4.22 -0.99 -6.20
N VAL A 163 5.47 -0.73 -5.83
CA VAL A 163 5.87 0.49 -5.12
C VAL A 163 6.35 1.55 -6.11
N HIS A 164 7.49 1.30 -6.77
CA HIS A 164 8.15 2.31 -7.59
C HIS A 164 7.45 2.56 -8.92
N GLY A 165 6.97 1.51 -9.58
CA GLY A 165 6.20 1.63 -10.82
C GLY A 165 4.89 2.38 -10.61
N ALA A 166 4.13 2.02 -9.57
CA ALA A 166 2.89 2.69 -9.22
C ALA A 166 3.11 4.16 -8.83
N ALA A 167 4.13 4.44 -8.00
CA ALA A 167 4.49 5.81 -7.63
C ALA A 167 4.93 6.63 -8.86
N GLY A 168 5.80 6.07 -9.70
CA GLY A 168 6.30 6.73 -10.90
C GLY A 168 5.21 7.05 -11.91
N ALA A 169 4.30 6.12 -12.17
CA ALA A 169 3.14 6.33 -13.05
C ALA A 169 2.20 7.42 -12.52
N ALA A 170 1.91 7.40 -11.23
CA ALA A 170 1.11 8.43 -10.58
C ALA A 170 1.77 9.82 -10.66
N CYS A 171 3.08 9.89 -10.36
CA CYS A 171 3.86 11.12 -10.48
C CYS A 171 3.85 11.66 -11.91
N LEU A 172 4.08 10.81 -12.91
CA LEU A 172 4.08 11.20 -14.31
C LEU A 172 2.72 11.77 -14.72
N ALA A 173 1.62 11.09 -14.39
CA ALA A 173 0.27 11.54 -14.73
C ALA A 173 -0.03 12.92 -14.16
N ILE A 174 0.36 13.16 -12.91
CA ILE A 174 0.08 14.43 -12.25
C ILE A 174 1.00 15.54 -12.78
N VAL A 175 2.29 15.24 -13.00
CA VAL A 175 3.23 16.21 -13.59
C VAL A 175 2.76 16.67 -14.95
N LEU A 176 2.35 15.75 -15.82
CA LEU A 176 1.82 16.09 -17.13
C LEU A 176 0.59 17.01 -17.06
N ARG A 177 -0.24 16.85 -16.02
CA ARG A 177 -1.42 17.72 -15.84
C ARG A 177 -1.08 19.08 -15.27
N VAL A 178 -0.21 19.13 -14.27
CA VAL A 178 0.14 20.37 -13.56
C VAL A 178 1.05 21.28 -14.38
N TRP A 179 1.82 20.74 -15.33
CA TRP A 179 2.67 21.56 -16.23
C TRP A 179 1.94 22.05 -17.49
N GLN A 180 0.72 21.66 -17.68
CA GLN A 180 -0.13 22.22 -18.75
C GLN A 180 -0.89 23.47 -18.30
N GLU A 181 -0.81 23.83 -17.03
CA GLU A 181 -1.30 25.08 -16.43
C GLU A 181 -0.14 26.04 -16.12
#